data_92da566cfea626665eadae9a1568da83
#
_entry.id   92da566cfea626665eadae9a1568da83
#
_cell.length_a   1.000
_cell.length_b   1.000
_cell.length_c   1.000
_cell.angle_alpha   90.00
_cell.angle_beta   90.00
_cell.angle_gamma   90.00
#
_symmetry.space_group_name_H-M   'P 1'
#
loop_
_entity.id
_entity.type
_entity.pdbx_description
1 polymer ?
#
loop_
_entity_poly.entity_id
_entity_poly.type
_entity_poly.pdbx_seq_one_letter_code
_entity_poly.pdbx_strand_id
1 'polypeptide(L)'
;PRVYQIIEEINRRFIIEVQNKYPGNYEKIKKMAIIYDGQVKMAHLAIVAGFSVNGVARLHTEILKNQELKDFYEMMPEKFNNKTNGITQRRFLLHGNQNLAAWITDHIGPDWITDLSQISKLKVYVDDEKALQEFMNIKFQNKQRLAKYILEHNGVEVDPHSIFDVQVKRLHEYKRQLLNILHVIYLYNQIKLHPEMEFYPRTFIFGAKASAAYERAKKIIKLINCVADVVNNDPSIGGKIKVVFIENYRVSNAEMIFAAADVSEQISTASKEASGTGNMKFMLNGAPTLGTMDGANVEIVEEVGQENAFIFGMSADQIINYENHGGYDPDFIYNTDAEIRQVLMQLINGTFSSDTELFRDCLLYTSPSPRDGLLS
;
A
#
# COMPACT_ATOMS: atom_id res chain seq x y z
N PRO A 1 -27.02 -27.80 8.36
CA PRO A 1 -25.87 -28.64 8.03
C PRO A 1 -24.99 -28.87 9.26
N ARG A 2 -24.32 -30.04 9.33
CA ARG A 2 -23.53 -30.47 10.51
C ARG A 2 -22.49 -29.43 10.98
N VAL A 3 -21.81 -28.77 10.08
CA VAL A 3 -20.80 -27.72 10.41
C VAL A 3 -21.43 -26.57 11.19
N TYR A 4 -22.60 -26.10 10.77
CA TYR A 4 -23.29 -25.00 11.47
C TYR A 4 -23.68 -25.42 12.90
N GLN A 5 -24.17 -26.62 13.12
CA GLN A 5 -24.49 -27.15 14.45
C GLN A 5 -23.29 -27.22 15.36
N ILE A 6 -22.10 -27.53 14.84
CA ILE A 6 -20.85 -27.49 15.60
C ILE A 6 -20.51 -26.04 16.01
N ILE A 7 -20.64 -25.09 15.08
CA ILE A 7 -20.40 -23.67 15.38
C ILE A 7 -21.41 -23.13 16.39
N GLU A 8 -22.67 -23.53 16.29
CA GLU A 8 -23.71 -23.18 17.29
C GLU A 8 -23.33 -23.65 18.69
N GLU A 9 -22.82 -24.88 18.84
CA GLU A 9 -22.41 -25.42 20.14
C GLU A 9 -21.16 -24.69 20.66
N ILE A 10 -20.19 -24.34 19.80
CA ILE A 10 -19.04 -23.52 20.18
C ILE A 10 -19.51 -22.14 20.66
N ASN A 11 -20.40 -21.49 19.91
CA ASN A 11 -20.99 -20.20 20.27
C ASN A 11 -21.71 -20.25 21.61
N ARG A 12 -22.54 -21.29 21.85
CA ARG A 12 -23.27 -21.49 23.09
C ARG A 12 -22.32 -21.57 24.30
N ARG A 13 -21.24 -22.34 24.19
CA ARG A 13 -20.23 -22.48 25.25
C ARG A 13 -19.53 -21.16 25.51
N PHE A 14 -19.11 -20.49 24.46
CA PHE A 14 -18.42 -19.20 24.57
C PHE A 14 -19.32 -18.11 25.18
N ILE A 15 -20.61 -18.05 24.82
CA ILE A 15 -21.57 -17.11 25.43
C ILE A 15 -21.67 -17.33 26.95
N ILE A 16 -21.68 -18.57 27.40
CA ILE A 16 -21.69 -18.88 28.84
C ILE A 16 -20.43 -18.33 29.54
N GLU A 17 -19.26 -18.47 28.92
CA GLU A 17 -18.01 -17.91 29.47
C GLU A 17 -18.07 -16.38 29.54
N VAL A 18 -18.59 -15.71 28.51
CA VAL A 18 -18.79 -14.24 28.51
C VAL A 18 -19.78 -13.82 29.60
N GLN A 19 -20.89 -14.53 29.72
CA GLN A 19 -21.90 -14.25 30.78
C GLN A 19 -21.34 -14.42 32.20
N ASN A 20 -20.52 -15.42 32.42
CA ASN A 20 -19.88 -15.65 33.72
C ASN A 20 -18.87 -14.54 34.05
N LYS A 21 -18.13 -14.05 33.05
CA LYS A 21 -17.15 -12.99 33.25
C LYS A 21 -17.79 -11.59 33.35
N TYR A 22 -18.90 -11.36 32.66
CA TYR A 22 -19.61 -10.08 32.60
C TYR A 22 -21.12 -10.26 32.86
N PRO A 23 -21.50 -10.58 34.08
CA PRO A 23 -22.92 -10.83 34.46
C PRO A 23 -23.80 -9.63 34.11
N GLY A 24 -24.91 -9.86 33.41
CA GLY A 24 -25.89 -8.83 33.07
C GLY A 24 -25.49 -7.88 31.93
N ASN A 25 -24.30 -8.01 31.34
CA ASN A 25 -23.87 -7.17 30.24
C ASN A 25 -24.27 -7.77 28.89
N TYR A 26 -25.54 -7.62 28.55
CA TYR A 26 -26.12 -8.16 27.30
C TYR A 26 -25.50 -7.58 26.03
N GLU A 27 -25.10 -6.31 26.05
CA GLU A 27 -24.46 -5.66 24.88
C GLU A 27 -23.08 -6.30 24.58
N LYS A 28 -22.30 -6.57 25.61
CA LYS A 28 -21.00 -7.24 25.44
C LYS A 28 -21.15 -8.66 24.93
N ILE A 29 -22.15 -9.39 25.43
CA ILE A 29 -22.48 -10.74 24.96
C ILE A 29 -22.83 -10.73 23.47
N LYS A 30 -23.70 -9.82 23.06
CA LYS A 30 -24.13 -9.65 21.67
C LYS A 30 -22.96 -9.28 20.75
N LYS A 31 -22.12 -8.34 21.20
CA LYS A 31 -20.97 -7.86 20.43
C LYS A 31 -19.92 -8.96 20.22
N MET A 32 -19.69 -9.82 21.22
CA MET A 32 -18.67 -10.86 21.19
C MET A 32 -19.18 -12.19 20.58
N ALA A 33 -20.50 -12.39 20.46
CA ALA A 33 -21.06 -13.63 19.94
C ALA A 33 -20.46 -14.04 18.58
N ILE A 34 -20.21 -15.35 18.41
CA ILE A 34 -19.73 -15.92 17.14
C ILE A 34 -20.85 -15.93 16.09
N ILE A 35 -22.09 -16.23 16.53
CA ILE A 35 -23.27 -16.17 15.68
C ILE A 35 -24.15 -15.02 16.15
N TYR A 36 -24.42 -14.09 15.26
CA TYR A 36 -25.31 -12.97 15.48
C TYR A 36 -26.09 -12.65 14.22
N ASP A 37 -27.41 -12.45 14.37
CA ASP A 37 -28.34 -12.15 13.26
C ASP A 37 -28.22 -13.13 12.08
N GLY A 38 -28.15 -14.44 12.42
CA GLY A 38 -28.04 -15.52 11.43
C GLY A 38 -26.70 -15.62 10.70
N GLN A 39 -25.73 -14.76 11.04
CA GLN A 39 -24.41 -14.74 10.43
C GLN A 39 -23.33 -15.27 11.37
N VAL A 40 -22.36 -16.00 10.82
CA VAL A 40 -21.18 -16.47 11.54
C VAL A 40 -20.06 -15.45 11.38
N LYS A 41 -19.64 -14.85 12.48
CA LYS A 41 -18.47 -13.96 12.54
C LYS A 41 -17.20 -14.81 12.59
N MET A 42 -16.58 -15.02 11.43
CA MET A 42 -15.44 -15.94 11.30
C MET A 42 -14.22 -15.52 12.13
N ALA A 43 -13.97 -14.22 12.28
CA ALA A 43 -12.91 -13.71 13.13
C ALA A 43 -13.14 -14.08 14.60
N HIS A 44 -14.36 -13.94 15.11
CA HIS A 44 -14.74 -14.34 16.46
C HIS A 44 -14.55 -15.82 16.71
N LEU A 45 -14.99 -16.66 15.75
CA LEU A 45 -14.77 -18.09 15.80
C LEU A 45 -13.27 -18.44 15.88
N ALA A 46 -12.45 -17.80 15.03
CA ALA A 46 -11.00 -18.02 15.02
C ALA A 46 -10.34 -17.61 16.34
N ILE A 47 -10.74 -16.49 16.94
CA ILE A 47 -10.22 -16.00 18.23
C ILE A 47 -10.56 -16.98 19.36
N VAL A 48 -11.80 -17.46 19.39
CA VAL A 48 -12.27 -18.39 20.43
C VAL A 48 -11.59 -19.75 20.30
N ALA A 49 -11.53 -20.30 19.09
CA ALA A 49 -10.96 -21.62 18.82
C ALA A 49 -9.42 -21.64 18.85
N GLY A 50 -8.76 -20.53 18.51
CA GLY A 50 -7.31 -20.43 18.50
C GLY A 50 -6.73 -20.22 19.90
N PHE A 51 -5.51 -20.69 20.11
CA PHE A 51 -4.74 -20.44 21.35
C PHE A 51 -3.89 -19.18 21.28
N SER A 52 -3.69 -18.62 20.10
CA SER A 52 -2.90 -17.40 19.87
C SER A 52 -3.58 -16.52 18.82
N VAL A 53 -3.64 -15.22 19.09
CA VAL A 53 -4.17 -14.18 18.20
C VAL A 53 -3.05 -13.16 17.99
N ASN A 54 -2.58 -13.03 16.74
CA ASN A 54 -1.52 -12.07 16.48
C ASN A 54 -1.93 -11.01 15.45
N GLY A 55 -1.52 -9.78 15.72
CA GLY A 55 -1.39 -8.78 14.68
C GLY A 55 -0.16 -9.07 13.80
N VAL A 56 -0.12 -8.47 12.63
CA VAL A 56 0.91 -8.72 11.61
C VAL A 56 1.88 -7.54 11.42
N ALA A 57 1.71 -6.48 12.21
CA ALA A 57 2.63 -5.38 12.48
C ALA A 57 2.31 -4.79 13.85
N ARG A 58 3.27 -4.11 14.48
CA ARG A 58 3.08 -3.60 15.85
C ARG A 58 1.90 -2.64 15.95
N LEU A 59 1.82 -1.63 15.07
CA LEU A 59 0.70 -0.67 15.07
C LEU A 59 -0.64 -1.39 14.94
N HIS A 60 -0.76 -2.32 14.00
CA HIS A 60 -1.99 -3.08 13.78
C HIS A 60 -2.37 -3.92 15.00
N THR A 61 -1.38 -4.53 15.65
CA THR A 61 -1.61 -5.29 16.89
C THR A 61 -2.21 -4.41 18.00
N GLU A 62 -1.71 -3.17 18.16
CA GLU A 62 -2.26 -2.24 19.14
C GLU A 62 -3.68 -1.76 18.77
N ILE A 63 -3.97 -1.55 17.48
CA ILE A 63 -5.33 -1.25 17.00
C ILE A 63 -6.28 -2.41 17.31
N LEU A 64 -5.86 -3.66 17.06
CA LEU A 64 -6.67 -4.83 17.43
C LEU A 64 -6.99 -4.88 18.93
N LYS A 65 -5.98 -4.69 19.78
CA LYS A 65 -6.14 -4.74 21.24
C LYS A 65 -7.01 -3.62 21.82
N ASN A 66 -6.82 -2.41 21.31
CA ASN A 66 -7.40 -1.22 21.93
C ASN A 66 -8.71 -0.78 21.27
N GLN A 67 -9.03 -1.28 20.07
CA GLN A 67 -10.19 -0.87 19.30
C GLN A 67 -10.99 -2.06 18.76
N GLU A 68 -10.56 -2.68 17.67
CA GLU A 68 -11.34 -3.66 16.91
C GLU A 68 -11.73 -4.89 17.73
N LEU A 69 -10.82 -5.43 18.53
CA LEU A 69 -10.99 -6.65 19.32
C LEU A 69 -10.83 -6.40 20.83
N LYS A 70 -11.06 -5.16 21.26
CA LYS A 70 -10.89 -4.74 22.65
C LYS A 70 -11.58 -5.66 23.64
N ASP A 71 -12.85 -6.04 23.40
CA ASP A 71 -13.61 -6.90 24.29
C ASP A 71 -12.97 -8.30 24.43
N PHE A 72 -12.42 -8.84 23.32
CA PHE A 72 -11.69 -10.11 23.35
C PHE A 72 -10.35 -9.99 24.06
N TYR A 73 -9.64 -8.87 23.84
CA TYR A 73 -8.38 -8.62 24.54
C TYR A 73 -8.57 -8.47 26.05
N GLU A 74 -9.60 -7.74 26.50
CA GLU A 74 -9.96 -7.64 27.91
C GLU A 74 -10.34 -9.00 28.52
N MET A 75 -10.93 -9.89 27.73
CA MET A 75 -11.33 -11.22 28.21
C MET A 75 -10.18 -12.21 28.24
N MET A 76 -9.29 -12.19 27.25
CA MET A 76 -8.24 -13.20 27.00
C MET A 76 -6.92 -12.51 26.58
N PRO A 77 -6.34 -11.61 27.44
CA PRO A 77 -5.17 -10.83 27.05
C PRO A 77 -3.94 -11.70 26.71
N GLU A 78 -3.82 -12.86 27.32
CA GLU A 78 -2.72 -13.80 27.11
C GLU A 78 -2.66 -14.38 25.69
N LYS A 79 -3.77 -14.37 24.94
CA LYS A 79 -3.79 -14.83 23.55
C LYS A 79 -3.16 -13.83 22.60
N PHE A 80 -3.19 -12.52 22.92
CA PHE A 80 -2.83 -11.46 21.98
C PHE A 80 -1.33 -11.18 21.96
N ASN A 81 -0.75 -11.19 20.79
CA ASN A 81 0.65 -10.88 20.58
C ASN A 81 0.91 -10.28 19.19
N ASN A 82 2.13 -9.80 18.94
CA ASN A 82 2.55 -9.31 17.63
C ASN A 82 3.53 -10.27 16.96
N LYS A 83 3.32 -10.49 15.67
CA LYS A 83 4.26 -11.16 14.77
C LYS A 83 4.32 -10.35 13.49
N THR A 84 5.20 -9.34 13.45
CA THR A 84 5.39 -8.52 12.25
C THR A 84 5.74 -9.43 11.07
N ASN A 85 5.03 -9.23 9.94
CA ASN A 85 5.30 -9.96 8.72
C ASN A 85 6.75 -9.77 8.28
N GLY A 86 7.24 -10.74 7.55
CA GLY A 86 8.57 -10.71 6.95
C GLY A 86 8.54 -11.21 5.51
N ILE A 87 9.70 -11.15 4.89
CA ILE A 87 9.93 -11.62 3.53
C ILE A 87 11.18 -12.52 3.52
N THR A 88 11.32 -13.34 2.48
CA THR A 88 12.55 -14.10 2.29
C THR A 88 13.48 -13.39 1.31
N GLN A 89 14.72 -13.14 1.77
CA GLN A 89 15.81 -12.59 0.95
C GLN A 89 16.21 -13.54 -0.18
N ARG A 90 15.98 -14.83 -0.04
CA ARG A 90 16.29 -15.82 -1.08
C ARG A 90 15.49 -15.58 -2.34
N ARG A 91 14.17 -15.32 -2.22
CA ARG A 91 13.33 -14.99 -3.38
C ARG A 91 13.54 -13.55 -3.84
N PHE A 92 13.41 -12.58 -2.93
CA PHE A 92 13.27 -11.17 -3.30
C PHE A 92 14.61 -10.43 -3.46
N LEU A 93 15.74 -11.08 -3.20
CA LEU A 93 17.07 -10.54 -3.44
C LEU A 93 17.93 -11.57 -4.22
N LEU A 94 18.24 -12.74 -3.66
CA LEU A 94 19.13 -13.72 -4.29
C LEU A 94 18.61 -14.17 -5.66
N HIS A 95 17.32 -14.47 -5.78
CA HIS A 95 16.69 -14.90 -7.04
C HIS A 95 16.23 -13.71 -7.88
N GLY A 96 15.56 -12.73 -7.28
CA GLY A 96 14.90 -11.64 -7.99
C GLY A 96 15.87 -10.56 -8.50
N ASN A 97 17.04 -10.38 -7.87
CA ASN A 97 18.03 -9.36 -8.19
C ASN A 97 19.45 -9.92 -8.12
N GLN A 98 19.76 -10.78 -9.07
CA GLN A 98 21.01 -11.57 -9.06
C GLN A 98 22.26 -10.69 -9.08
N ASN A 99 22.24 -9.57 -9.81
CA ASN A 99 23.39 -8.66 -9.87
C ASN A 99 23.64 -8.00 -8.51
N LEU A 100 22.60 -7.57 -7.81
CA LEU A 100 22.73 -7.02 -6.45
C LEU A 100 23.17 -8.10 -5.46
N ALA A 101 22.63 -9.30 -5.56
CA ALA A 101 23.01 -10.44 -4.72
C ALA A 101 24.49 -10.83 -4.90
N ALA A 102 24.99 -10.84 -6.12
CA ALA A 102 26.40 -11.08 -6.43
C ALA A 102 27.28 -9.98 -5.80
N TRP A 103 26.93 -8.71 -6.03
CA TRP A 103 27.65 -7.55 -5.47
C TRP A 103 27.70 -7.58 -3.93
N ILE A 104 26.59 -7.92 -3.28
CA ILE A 104 26.55 -8.07 -1.81
C ILE A 104 27.49 -9.20 -1.38
N THR A 105 27.44 -10.36 -2.06
CA THR A 105 28.26 -11.51 -1.73
C THR A 105 29.75 -11.22 -1.89
N ASP A 106 30.13 -10.49 -2.92
CA ASP A 106 31.51 -10.08 -3.17
C ASP A 106 32.05 -9.12 -2.09
N HIS A 107 31.18 -8.29 -1.48
CA HIS A 107 31.58 -7.32 -0.46
C HIS A 107 31.58 -7.89 0.96
N ILE A 108 30.61 -8.74 1.31
CA ILE A 108 30.41 -9.19 2.70
C ILE A 108 30.37 -10.71 2.88
N GLY A 109 30.57 -11.47 1.81
CA GLY A 109 30.46 -12.94 1.84
C GLY A 109 29.02 -13.44 1.72
N PRO A 110 28.80 -14.77 1.65
CA PRO A 110 27.50 -15.37 1.35
C PRO A 110 26.59 -15.57 2.58
N ASP A 111 27.02 -15.28 3.79
CA ASP A 111 26.30 -15.61 5.03
C ASP A 111 24.92 -14.93 5.12
N TRP A 112 24.76 -13.78 4.47
CA TRP A 112 23.48 -13.06 4.41
C TRP A 112 22.34 -13.88 3.78
N ILE A 113 22.65 -14.90 2.98
CA ILE A 113 21.65 -15.76 2.32
C ILE A 113 20.83 -16.52 3.35
N THR A 114 21.45 -16.94 4.44
CA THR A 114 20.80 -17.68 5.53
C THR A 114 20.55 -16.82 6.77
N ASP A 115 21.34 -15.77 6.97
CA ASP A 115 21.21 -14.80 8.06
C ASP A 115 21.19 -13.36 7.50
N LEU A 116 19.99 -12.82 7.28
CA LEU A 116 19.83 -11.49 6.69
C LEU A 116 20.45 -10.37 7.53
N SER A 117 20.67 -10.57 8.84
CA SER A 117 21.32 -9.58 9.71
C SER A 117 22.72 -9.21 9.25
N GLN A 118 23.40 -10.12 8.55
CA GLN A 118 24.73 -9.91 7.98
C GLN A 118 24.77 -8.77 6.95
N ILE A 119 23.64 -8.41 6.34
CA ILE A 119 23.56 -7.32 5.35
C ILE A 119 23.95 -5.97 5.96
N SER A 120 23.85 -5.83 7.28
CA SER A 120 24.28 -4.63 8.01
C SER A 120 25.78 -4.33 7.85
N LYS A 121 26.60 -5.31 7.48
CA LYS A 121 28.03 -5.14 7.16
C LYS A 121 28.25 -4.18 5.97
N LEU A 122 27.24 -4.01 5.10
CA LEU A 122 27.31 -3.05 4.00
C LEU A 122 27.40 -1.59 4.46
N LYS A 123 27.08 -1.28 5.72
CA LYS A 123 27.19 0.08 6.25
C LYS A 123 28.58 0.70 6.15
N VAL A 124 29.63 -0.12 6.08
CA VAL A 124 31.00 0.38 5.92
C VAL A 124 31.27 0.99 4.54
N TYR A 125 30.42 0.72 3.56
CA TYR A 125 30.54 1.21 2.17
C TYR A 125 29.65 2.43 1.88
N VAL A 126 28.98 3.00 2.88
CA VAL A 126 28.00 4.09 2.67
C VAL A 126 28.65 5.36 2.08
N ASP A 127 29.93 5.60 2.37
CA ASP A 127 30.69 6.72 1.86
C ASP A 127 31.74 6.30 0.79
N ASP A 128 31.72 5.03 0.34
CA ASP A 128 32.63 4.56 -0.71
C ASP A 128 32.05 4.86 -2.09
N GLU A 129 32.60 5.87 -2.76
CA GLU A 129 32.14 6.34 -4.07
C GLU A 129 32.11 5.22 -5.13
N LYS A 130 33.07 4.29 -5.09
CA LYS A 130 33.11 3.15 -6.02
C LYS A 130 31.94 2.21 -5.76
N ALA A 131 31.71 1.85 -4.50
CA ALA A 131 30.60 0.98 -4.11
C ALA A 131 29.26 1.61 -4.46
N LEU A 132 29.09 2.92 -4.23
CA LEU A 132 27.88 3.66 -4.60
C LEU A 132 27.66 3.66 -6.12
N GLN A 133 28.71 3.88 -6.92
CA GLN A 133 28.61 3.84 -8.38
C GLN A 133 28.27 2.45 -8.89
N GLU A 134 28.86 1.39 -8.32
CA GLU A 134 28.53 0.00 -8.66
C GLU A 134 27.06 -0.32 -8.34
N PHE A 135 26.58 0.09 -7.18
CA PHE A 135 25.17 -0.07 -6.77
C PHE A 135 24.22 0.66 -7.73
N MET A 136 24.53 1.90 -8.11
CA MET A 136 23.73 2.68 -9.07
C MET A 136 23.73 2.04 -10.46
N ASN A 137 24.84 1.48 -10.91
CA ASN A 137 24.91 0.74 -12.18
C ASN A 137 24.03 -0.51 -12.16
N ILE A 138 24.00 -1.26 -11.07
CA ILE A 138 23.12 -2.43 -10.90
C ILE A 138 21.64 -1.98 -10.99
N LYS A 139 21.29 -0.92 -10.28
CA LYS A 139 19.93 -0.34 -10.34
C LYS A 139 19.57 0.05 -11.79
N PHE A 140 20.48 0.72 -12.48
CA PHE A 140 20.26 1.14 -13.87
C PHE A 140 20.06 -0.06 -14.82
N GLN A 141 20.83 -1.13 -14.69
CA GLN A 141 20.63 -2.36 -15.47
C GLN A 141 19.25 -2.98 -15.22
N ASN A 142 18.80 -3.01 -13.96
CA ASN A 142 17.46 -3.48 -13.62
C ASN A 142 16.36 -2.59 -14.24
N LYS A 143 16.57 -1.27 -14.26
CA LYS A 143 15.66 -0.31 -14.90
C LYS A 143 15.61 -0.50 -16.43
N GLN A 144 16.74 -0.73 -17.07
CA GLN A 144 16.79 -1.07 -18.51
C GLN A 144 16.01 -2.35 -18.81
N ARG A 145 16.17 -3.39 -17.97
CA ARG A 145 15.43 -4.65 -18.10
C ARG A 145 13.92 -4.44 -17.97
N LEU A 146 13.48 -3.64 -16.98
CA LEU A 146 12.07 -3.33 -16.81
C LEU A 146 11.53 -2.44 -17.94
N ALA A 147 12.30 -1.45 -18.40
CA ALA A 147 11.93 -0.60 -19.55
C ALA A 147 11.71 -1.42 -20.81
N LYS A 148 12.58 -2.39 -21.08
CA LYS A 148 12.42 -3.33 -22.20
C LYS A 148 11.13 -4.16 -22.04
N TYR A 149 10.87 -4.69 -20.87
CA TYR A 149 9.63 -5.43 -20.58
C TYR A 149 8.38 -4.57 -20.81
N ILE A 150 8.39 -3.32 -20.34
CA ILE A 150 7.29 -2.37 -20.55
C ILE A 150 7.07 -2.09 -22.03
N LEU A 151 8.14 -1.88 -22.80
CA LEU A 151 8.03 -1.67 -24.25
C LEU A 151 7.41 -2.88 -24.95
N GLU A 152 7.87 -4.09 -24.62
CA GLU A 152 7.40 -5.33 -25.25
C GLU A 152 5.94 -5.69 -24.89
N HIS A 153 5.48 -5.36 -23.69
CA HIS A 153 4.17 -5.79 -23.19
C HIS A 153 3.12 -4.67 -23.18
N ASN A 154 3.55 -3.43 -22.98
CA ASN A 154 2.65 -2.28 -22.89
C ASN A 154 2.77 -1.33 -24.10
N GLY A 155 3.79 -1.49 -24.96
CA GLY A 155 4.03 -0.62 -26.10
C GLY A 155 4.44 0.82 -25.70
N VAL A 156 4.87 1.02 -24.47
CA VAL A 156 5.28 2.34 -23.96
C VAL A 156 6.80 2.38 -23.83
N GLU A 157 7.42 3.34 -24.50
CA GLU A 157 8.84 3.61 -24.34
C GLU A 157 9.05 4.48 -23.08
N VAL A 158 9.87 4.00 -22.13
CA VAL A 158 10.22 4.71 -20.91
C VAL A 158 11.74 4.90 -20.79
N ASP A 159 12.15 6.05 -20.30
CA ASP A 159 13.55 6.36 -20.09
C ASP A 159 14.05 5.70 -18.79
N PRO A 160 15.02 4.78 -18.83
CA PRO A 160 15.58 4.17 -17.62
C PRO A 160 16.37 5.18 -16.73
N HIS A 161 16.68 6.38 -17.22
CA HIS A 161 17.25 7.44 -16.38
C HIS A 161 16.18 8.19 -15.56
N SER A 162 14.90 8.15 -15.95
CA SER A 162 13.81 8.75 -15.18
C SER A 162 13.65 8.07 -13.81
N ILE A 163 13.11 8.77 -12.83
CA ILE A 163 12.75 8.15 -11.54
C ILE A 163 11.62 7.13 -11.78
N PHE A 164 11.85 5.87 -11.42
CA PHE A 164 10.81 4.84 -11.43
C PHE A 164 10.05 4.86 -10.12
N ASP A 165 8.89 5.52 -10.14
CA ASP A 165 7.95 5.67 -9.02
C ASP A 165 6.91 4.56 -9.12
N VAL A 166 6.85 3.66 -8.12
CA VAL A 166 6.18 2.38 -8.29
C VAL A 166 5.14 2.13 -7.23
N GLN A 167 3.90 1.89 -7.67
CA GLN A 167 2.80 1.41 -6.83
C GLN A 167 2.23 0.11 -7.38
N VAL A 168 2.70 -1.02 -6.89
CA VAL A 168 2.26 -2.36 -7.33
C VAL A 168 1.71 -3.15 -6.15
N LYS A 169 0.40 -3.34 -6.15
CA LYS A 169 -0.37 -4.04 -5.10
C LYS A 169 -1.81 -4.29 -5.58
N ARG A 170 -2.56 -5.18 -4.92
CA ARG A 170 -4.00 -5.32 -5.20
C ARG A 170 -4.68 -3.96 -5.13
N LEU A 171 -5.60 -3.69 -6.04
CA LEU A 171 -6.33 -2.44 -6.01
C LEU A 171 -7.36 -2.48 -4.89
N HIS A 172 -7.30 -1.47 -4.05
CA HIS A 172 -8.27 -1.23 -2.98
C HIS A 172 -8.31 0.26 -2.63
N GLU A 173 -9.48 0.78 -2.26
CA GLU A 173 -9.66 2.19 -1.95
C GLU A 173 -8.70 2.67 -0.86
N TYR A 174 -8.54 1.90 0.24
CA TYR A 174 -7.64 2.30 1.32
C TYR A 174 -6.15 2.33 0.94
N LYS A 175 -5.74 1.62 -0.13
CA LYS A 175 -4.35 1.65 -0.65
C LYS A 175 -4.05 2.90 -1.46
N ARG A 176 -5.09 3.64 -1.81
CA ARG A 176 -5.08 4.99 -2.40
C ARG A 176 -4.35 5.11 -3.74
N GLN A 177 -4.47 4.12 -4.62
CA GLN A 177 -4.01 4.25 -6.01
C GLN A 177 -4.69 5.45 -6.70
N LEU A 178 -5.93 5.77 -6.30
CA LEU A 178 -6.61 6.98 -6.77
C LEU A 178 -5.83 8.25 -6.38
N LEU A 179 -5.34 8.36 -5.15
CA LEU A 179 -4.52 9.50 -4.72
C LEU A 179 -3.28 9.65 -5.59
N ASN A 180 -2.59 8.55 -5.89
CA ASN A 180 -1.38 8.57 -6.72
C ASN A 180 -1.70 9.04 -8.15
N ILE A 181 -2.75 8.54 -8.79
CA ILE A 181 -3.07 9.00 -10.15
C ILE A 181 -3.57 10.46 -10.16
N LEU A 182 -4.23 10.94 -9.12
CA LEU A 182 -4.57 12.35 -8.96
C LEU A 182 -3.30 13.22 -8.82
N HIS A 183 -2.29 12.74 -8.10
CA HIS A 183 -0.98 13.40 -8.01
C HIS A 183 -0.30 13.47 -9.40
N VAL A 184 -0.37 12.40 -10.19
CA VAL A 184 0.14 12.42 -11.58
C VAL A 184 -0.55 13.50 -12.42
N ILE A 185 -1.90 13.61 -12.31
CA ILE A 185 -2.67 14.65 -13.00
C ILE A 185 -2.23 16.04 -12.54
N TYR A 186 -2.02 16.23 -11.24
CA TYR A 186 -1.51 17.48 -10.69
C TYR A 186 -0.15 17.86 -11.30
N LEU A 187 0.82 16.94 -11.30
CA LEU A 187 2.14 17.18 -11.89
C LEU A 187 2.07 17.46 -13.39
N TYR A 188 1.22 16.75 -14.10
CA TYR A 188 0.97 17.00 -15.52
C TYR A 188 0.46 18.43 -15.76
N ASN A 189 -0.48 18.90 -14.95
CA ASN A 189 -0.99 20.27 -15.01
C ASN A 189 0.13 21.28 -14.72
N GLN A 190 0.96 21.05 -13.70
CA GLN A 190 2.06 21.95 -13.32
C GLN A 190 3.09 22.08 -14.46
N ILE A 191 3.47 20.98 -15.11
CA ILE A 191 4.42 21.01 -16.23
C ILE A 191 3.84 21.80 -17.42
N LYS A 192 2.53 21.70 -17.67
CA LYS A 192 1.86 22.45 -18.76
C LYS A 192 1.74 23.93 -18.45
N LEU A 193 1.47 24.29 -17.19
CA LEU A 193 1.35 25.68 -16.77
C LEU A 193 2.71 26.37 -16.67
N HIS A 194 3.76 25.62 -16.33
CA HIS A 194 5.11 26.09 -16.06
C HIS A 194 6.12 25.27 -16.88
N PRO A 195 6.14 25.39 -18.22
CA PRO A 195 7.02 24.58 -19.07
C PRO A 195 8.51 24.82 -18.80
N GLU A 196 8.86 26.01 -18.26
CA GLU A 196 10.18 26.40 -17.81
C GLU A 196 10.62 25.78 -16.47
N MET A 197 9.69 25.15 -15.74
CA MET A 197 9.98 24.52 -14.46
C MET A 197 10.98 23.38 -14.63
N GLU A 198 12.02 23.39 -13.81
CA GLU A 198 12.94 22.27 -13.70
C GLU A 198 12.20 21.07 -13.11
N PHE A 199 12.11 20.01 -13.88
CA PHE A 199 11.41 18.77 -13.49
C PHE A 199 12.25 17.58 -13.92
N TYR A 200 12.67 16.77 -12.97
CA TYR A 200 13.39 15.54 -13.26
C TYR A 200 12.42 14.48 -13.81
N PRO A 201 12.72 13.88 -14.96
CA PRO A 201 11.81 12.91 -15.59
C PRO A 201 11.38 11.79 -14.65
N ARG A 202 10.09 11.46 -14.68
CA ARG A 202 9.51 10.44 -13.79
C ARG A 202 8.60 9.49 -14.56
N THR A 203 8.78 8.20 -14.31
CA THR A 203 7.91 7.15 -14.82
C THR A 203 7.10 6.55 -13.67
N PHE A 204 5.79 6.79 -13.68
CA PHE A 204 4.86 6.21 -12.72
C PHE A 204 4.43 4.83 -13.18
N ILE A 205 4.73 3.82 -12.40
CA ILE A 205 4.48 2.41 -12.71
C ILE A 205 3.44 1.87 -11.74
N PHE A 206 2.26 1.57 -12.28
CA PHE A 206 1.18 0.92 -11.56
C PHE A 206 1.12 -0.57 -11.92
N GLY A 207 0.67 -1.38 -10.97
CA GLY A 207 0.34 -2.78 -11.22
C GLY A 207 -0.65 -3.24 -10.18
N ALA A 208 -1.80 -3.74 -10.62
CA ALA A 208 -2.86 -4.13 -9.72
C ALA A 208 -3.75 -5.22 -10.32
N LYS A 209 -4.53 -5.87 -9.44
CA LYS A 209 -5.69 -6.69 -9.79
C LYS A 209 -6.84 -6.27 -8.91
N ALA A 210 -8.02 -6.15 -9.50
CA ALA A 210 -9.28 -5.91 -8.79
C ALA A 210 -10.11 -7.19 -8.71
N SER A 211 -10.91 -7.33 -7.64
CA SER A 211 -11.97 -8.33 -7.61
C SER A 211 -13.00 -8.05 -8.70
N ALA A 212 -13.55 -9.09 -9.32
CA ALA A 212 -14.48 -8.94 -10.43
C ALA A 212 -15.73 -8.11 -10.08
N ALA A 213 -16.21 -8.20 -8.84
CA ALA A 213 -17.39 -7.47 -8.36
C ALA A 213 -17.05 -6.05 -7.83
N TYR A 214 -15.77 -5.68 -7.74
CA TYR A 214 -15.35 -4.40 -7.18
C TYR A 214 -15.33 -3.31 -8.27
N GLU A 215 -16.49 -2.78 -8.61
CA GLU A 215 -16.68 -1.84 -9.73
C GLU A 215 -15.80 -0.59 -9.61
N ARG A 216 -15.72 0.03 -8.43
CA ARG A 216 -14.89 1.22 -8.21
C ARG A 216 -13.40 0.94 -8.44
N ALA A 217 -12.91 -0.21 -7.99
CA ALA A 217 -11.53 -0.63 -8.25
C ALA A 217 -11.26 -0.77 -9.75
N LYS A 218 -12.18 -1.33 -10.52
CA LYS A 218 -12.07 -1.43 -11.99
C LYS A 218 -12.07 -0.05 -12.64
N LYS A 219 -12.91 0.88 -12.16
CA LYS A 219 -12.93 2.28 -12.64
C LYS A 219 -11.62 3.01 -12.37
N ILE A 220 -10.97 2.79 -11.20
CA ILE A 220 -9.66 3.36 -10.90
C ILE A 220 -8.59 2.81 -11.86
N ILE A 221 -8.60 1.51 -12.17
CA ILE A 221 -7.70 0.94 -13.18
C ILE A 221 -7.94 1.60 -14.54
N LYS A 222 -9.22 1.78 -14.93
CA LYS A 222 -9.57 2.45 -16.19
C LYS A 222 -9.09 3.90 -16.20
N LEU A 223 -9.25 4.64 -15.09
CA LEU A 223 -8.76 6.02 -14.96
C LEU A 223 -7.24 6.08 -15.16
N ILE A 224 -6.47 5.20 -14.51
CA ILE A 224 -5.00 5.17 -14.68
C ILE A 224 -4.63 5.00 -16.15
N ASN A 225 -5.30 4.10 -16.88
CA ASN A 225 -5.04 3.90 -18.31
C ASN A 225 -5.47 5.11 -19.15
N CYS A 226 -6.63 5.72 -18.88
CA CYS A 226 -7.05 6.93 -19.58
C CYS A 226 -6.11 8.11 -19.37
N VAL A 227 -5.59 8.28 -18.15
CA VAL A 227 -4.57 9.30 -17.86
C VAL A 227 -3.27 8.96 -18.58
N ALA A 228 -2.86 7.69 -18.62
CA ALA A 228 -1.67 7.24 -19.35
C ALA A 228 -1.81 7.56 -20.84
N ASP A 229 -2.96 7.29 -21.45
CA ASP A 229 -3.21 7.57 -22.87
C ASP A 229 -3.05 9.08 -23.19
N VAL A 230 -3.52 9.96 -22.31
CA VAL A 230 -3.38 11.41 -22.51
C VAL A 230 -1.96 11.88 -22.25
N VAL A 231 -1.40 11.56 -21.08
CA VAL A 231 -0.10 12.07 -20.63
C VAL A 231 1.05 11.56 -21.49
N ASN A 232 1.05 10.26 -21.84
CA ASN A 232 2.12 9.65 -22.61
C ASN A 232 2.20 10.16 -24.06
N ASN A 233 1.08 10.65 -24.60
CA ASN A 233 0.98 11.12 -25.98
C ASN A 233 0.94 12.66 -26.10
N ASP A 234 1.06 13.41 -25.01
CA ASP A 234 1.11 14.88 -25.05
C ASP A 234 2.56 15.35 -25.29
N PRO A 235 2.88 15.87 -26.52
CA PRO A 235 4.22 16.34 -26.82
C PRO A 235 4.58 17.62 -26.01
N SER A 236 3.61 18.36 -25.50
CA SER A 236 3.85 19.63 -24.79
C SER A 236 4.61 19.47 -23.47
N ILE A 237 4.58 18.29 -22.88
CA ILE A 237 5.32 17.99 -21.65
C ILE A 237 6.71 17.40 -21.88
N GLY A 238 7.12 17.22 -23.17
CA GLY A 238 8.47 16.77 -23.53
C GLY A 238 8.86 15.40 -22.96
N GLY A 239 7.90 14.52 -22.69
CA GLY A 239 8.15 13.19 -22.13
C GLY A 239 8.60 13.21 -20.64
N LYS A 240 8.49 14.36 -19.96
CA LYS A 240 8.88 14.50 -18.54
C LYS A 240 8.13 13.54 -17.60
N ILE A 241 6.91 13.14 -17.95
CA ILE A 241 6.13 12.13 -17.23
C ILE A 241 5.75 11.01 -18.21
N LYS A 242 5.89 9.77 -17.74
CA LYS A 242 5.28 8.57 -18.34
C LYS A 242 4.47 7.84 -17.30
N VAL A 243 3.34 7.27 -17.72
CA VAL A 243 2.45 6.47 -16.87
C VAL A 243 2.29 5.10 -17.50
N VAL A 244 2.51 4.05 -16.73
CA VAL A 244 2.43 2.66 -17.18
C VAL A 244 1.58 1.86 -16.21
N PHE A 245 0.64 1.07 -16.73
CA PHE A 245 -0.09 0.07 -15.95
C PHE A 245 0.35 -1.33 -16.38
N ILE A 246 1.13 -2.02 -15.56
CA ILE A 246 1.60 -3.38 -15.85
C ILE A 246 0.46 -4.36 -15.60
N GLU A 247 0.05 -5.04 -16.67
CA GLU A 247 -1.01 -6.03 -16.63
C GLU A 247 -0.64 -7.27 -15.81
N ASN A 248 -1.67 -7.92 -15.28
CA ASN A 248 -1.55 -9.22 -14.62
C ASN A 248 -0.42 -9.26 -13.57
N TYR A 249 -0.34 -8.23 -12.72
CA TYR A 249 0.63 -8.16 -11.63
C TYR A 249 0.62 -9.46 -10.80
N ARG A 250 1.77 -10.10 -10.71
CA ARG A 250 2.00 -11.38 -10.01
C ARG A 250 3.44 -11.47 -9.52
N VAL A 251 3.76 -12.49 -8.73
CA VAL A 251 5.10 -12.65 -8.12
C VAL A 251 6.24 -12.63 -9.14
N SER A 252 6.07 -13.26 -10.31
CA SER A 252 7.11 -13.30 -11.35
C SER A 252 7.41 -11.94 -12.00
N ASN A 253 6.40 -11.05 -12.13
CA ASN A 253 6.63 -9.66 -12.58
C ASN A 253 7.18 -8.82 -11.41
N ALA A 254 6.70 -9.09 -10.20
CA ALA A 254 7.04 -8.32 -9.01
C ALA A 254 8.56 -8.34 -8.75
N GLU A 255 9.22 -9.47 -8.90
CA GLU A 255 10.67 -9.60 -8.68
C GLU A 255 11.47 -8.60 -9.53
N MET A 256 11.14 -8.47 -10.82
CA MET A 256 11.77 -7.51 -11.72
C MET A 256 11.42 -6.06 -11.36
N ILE A 257 10.17 -5.80 -10.97
CA ILE A 257 9.70 -4.47 -10.60
C ILE A 257 10.38 -3.99 -9.31
N PHE A 258 10.47 -4.85 -8.29
CA PHE A 258 11.16 -4.50 -7.02
C PHE A 258 12.63 -4.16 -7.24
N ALA A 259 13.33 -4.89 -8.12
CA ALA A 259 14.73 -4.65 -8.41
C ALA A 259 14.97 -3.31 -9.13
N ALA A 260 14.01 -2.85 -9.94
CA ALA A 260 14.12 -1.67 -10.78
C ALA A 260 13.57 -0.38 -10.15
N ALA A 261 12.78 -0.45 -9.10
CA ALA A 261 12.13 0.73 -8.51
C ALA A 261 13.15 1.69 -7.85
N ASP A 262 12.92 2.99 -8.05
CA ASP A 262 13.61 4.06 -7.32
C ASP A 262 12.80 4.53 -6.12
N VAL A 263 11.47 4.52 -6.21
CA VAL A 263 10.55 4.94 -5.15
C VAL A 263 9.46 3.89 -4.96
N SER A 264 9.20 3.56 -3.72
CA SER A 264 8.16 2.61 -3.29
C SER A 264 6.97 3.34 -2.68
N GLU A 265 5.84 3.33 -3.39
CA GLU A 265 4.59 3.96 -2.96
C GLU A 265 3.83 3.08 -1.94
N GLN A 266 3.82 3.52 -0.67
CA GLN A 266 3.19 2.85 0.46
C GLN A 266 2.24 3.81 1.19
N ILE A 267 1.25 4.31 0.44
CA ILE A 267 0.43 5.48 0.77
C ILE A 267 -0.98 5.13 1.27
N SER A 268 -1.16 3.99 1.92
CA SER A 268 -2.45 3.61 2.50
C SER A 268 -2.99 4.70 3.47
N THR A 269 -4.31 4.77 3.62
CA THR A 269 -4.90 5.54 4.72
C THR A 269 -4.38 4.95 6.03
N ALA A 270 -3.79 5.79 6.89
CA ALA A 270 -3.22 5.33 8.14
C ALA A 270 -4.28 4.60 8.99
N SER A 271 -3.89 3.52 9.65
CA SER A 271 -4.71 2.54 10.37
C SER A 271 -5.33 1.42 9.54
N LYS A 272 -5.28 1.45 8.20
CA LYS A 272 -6.01 0.49 7.34
C LYS A 272 -5.15 -0.65 6.79
N GLU A 273 -3.85 -0.44 6.55
CA GLU A 273 -2.94 -1.50 6.11
C GLU A 273 -2.40 -2.26 7.32
N ALA A 274 -2.75 -3.51 7.46
CA ALA A 274 -2.37 -4.31 8.62
C ALA A 274 -0.84 -4.47 8.76
N SER A 275 -0.12 -4.57 7.66
CA SER A 275 1.36 -4.65 7.62
C SER A 275 1.91 -4.17 6.29
N GLY A 276 1.54 -4.85 5.20
CA GLY A 276 2.27 -4.83 3.94
C GLY A 276 3.51 -5.72 3.97
N THR A 277 3.92 -6.17 2.80
CA THR A 277 5.21 -6.86 2.58
C THR A 277 5.94 -6.32 1.35
N GLY A 278 5.22 -5.64 0.44
CA GLY A 278 5.82 -4.94 -0.68
C GLY A 278 6.81 -3.88 -0.23
N ASN A 279 6.49 -3.12 0.81
CA ASN A 279 7.37 -2.15 1.44
C ASN A 279 8.74 -2.74 1.81
N MET A 280 8.78 -3.93 2.42
CA MET A 280 10.02 -4.63 2.78
C MET A 280 10.80 -5.08 1.53
N LYS A 281 10.10 -5.56 0.49
CA LYS A 281 10.71 -6.05 -0.76
C LYS A 281 11.37 -4.93 -1.55
N PHE A 282 10.72 -3.78 -1.64
CA PHE A 282 11.29 -2.58 -2.25
C PHE A 282 12.51 -2.08 -1.48
N MET A 283 12.40 -1.95 -0.17
CA MET A 283 13.49 -1.48 0.68
C MET A 283 14.71 -2.41 0.57
N LEU A 284 14.51 -3.74 0.59
CA LEU A 284 15.58 -4.73 0.40
C LEU A 284 16.29 -4.58 -0.95
N ASN A 285 15.62 -4.03 -1.96
CA ASN A 285 16.17 -3.76 -3.29
C ASN A 285 16.63 -2.30 -3.48
N GLY A 286 16.73 -1.53 -2.40
CA GLY A 286 17.28 -0.17 -2.41
C GLY A 286 16.31 0.90 -2.90
N ALA A 287 14.99 0.70 -2.80
CA ALA A 287 13.99 1.73 -3.07
C ALA A 287 13.46 2.31 -1.76
N PRO A 288 13.70 3.59 -1.45
CA PRO A 288 13.14 4.25 -0.28
C PRO A 288 11.61 4.29 -0.36
N THR A 289 10.99 4.31 0.82
CA THR A 289 9.54 4.36 0.97
C THR A 289 9.05 5.82 0.90
N LEU A 290 8.09 6.09 0.01
CA LEU A 290 7.19 7.23 0.07
C LEU A 290 5.85 6.73 0.63
N GLY A 291 5.46 7.18 1.82
CA GLY A 291 4.31 6.56 2.45
C GLY A 291 3.74 7.28 3.66
N THR A 292 2.79 6.62 4.27
CA THR A 292 2.17 7.02 5.53
C THR A 292 2.68 6.17 6.69
N MET A 293 2.55 6.66 7.91
CA MET A 293 2.88 5.91 9.13
C MET A 293 1.76 4.90 9.42
N ASP A 294 1.80 3.78 8.65
CA ASP A 294 0.81 2.72 8.66
C ASP A 294 1.46 1.34 8.51
N GLY A 295 0.87 0.33 9.09
CA GLY A 295 1.35 -1.04 9.00
C GLY A 295 2.82 -1.19 9.39
N ALA A 296 3.57 -1.95 8.59
CA ALA A 296 5.00 -2.16 8.80
C ALA A 296 5.87 -0.95 8.40
N ASN A 297 5.32 0.08 7.75
CA ASN A 297 6.08 1.30 7.45
C ASN A 297 6.61 1.94 8.73
N VAL A 298 5.85 1.89 9.83
CA VAL A 298 6.27 2.43 11.13
C VAL A 298 7.59 1.79 11.58
N GLU A 299 7.67 0.46 11.54
CA GLU A 299 8.86 -0.29 11.95
C GLU A 299 10.00 -0.10 10.94
N ILE A 300 9.70 0.01 9.63
CA ILE A 300 10.71 0.32 8.61
C ILE A 300 11.36 1.69 8.90
N VAL A 301 10.56 2.73 9.15
CA VAL A 301 11.07 4.09 9.44
C VAL A 301 11.90 4.11 10.72
N GLU A 302 11.52 3.36 11.75
CA GLU A 302 12.30 3.22 12.97
C GLU A 302 13.67 2.58 12.73
N GLU A 303 13.75 1.58 11.84
CA GLU A 303 15.00 0.88 11.53
C GLU A 303 15.92 1.67 10.60
N VAL A 304 15.37 2.38 9.61
CA VAL A 304 16.18 3.11 8.62
C VAL A 304 16.45 4.56 8.98
N GLY A 305 15.66 5.16 9.89
CA GLY A 305 15.67 6.58 10.21
C GLY A 305 14.70 7.38 9.32
N GLN A 306 14.16 8.47 9.88
CA GLN A 306 13.20 9.33 9.18
C GLN A 306 13.81 10.02 7.95
N GLU A 307 15.11 10.28 7.97
CA GLU A 307 15.87 10.87 6.88
C GLU A 307 15.99 9.98 5.64
N ASN A 308 15.71 8.69 5.79
CA ASN A 308 15.78 7.68 4.71
C ASN A 308 14.40 7.22 4.20
N ALA A 309 13.33 7.95 4.56
CA ALA A 309 11.96 7.70 4.10
C ALA A 309 11.22 9.01 3.89
N PHE A 310 10.30 9.03 2.92
CA PHE A 310 9.45 10.18 2.62
C PHE A 310 8.07 9.95 3.25
N ILE A 311 7.84 10.53 4.43
CA ILE A 311 6.62 10.31 5.20
C ILE A 311 5.72 11.53 5.14
N PHE A 312 4.41 11.29 4.90
CA PHE A 312 3.39 12.33 4.85
C PHE A 312 2.05 11.84 5.42
N GLY A 313 1.12 12.76 5.56
CA GLY A 313 -0.27 12.47 5.94
C GLY A 313 -0.49 12.39 7.45
N MET A 314 -1.70 12.07 7.82
CA MET A 314 -2.15 11.97 9.21
C MET A 314 -1.67 10.67 9.85
N SER A 315 -1.50 10.70 11.18
CA SER A 315 -1.25 9.49 11.96
C SER A 315 -2.50 8.60 12.04
N ALA A 316 -2.32 7.34 12.41
CA ALA A 316 -3.43 6.42 12.65
C ALA A 316 -4.41 6.95 13.70
N ASP A 317 -3.91 7.53 14.79
CA ASP A 317 -4.74 8.11 15.85
C ASP A 317 -5.58 9.29 15.36
N GLN A 318 -5.02 10.16 14.52
CA GLN A 318 -5.77 11.27 13.91
C GLN A 318 -6.88 10.76 13.02
N ILE A 319 -6.61 9.77 12.15
CA ILE A 319 -7.64 9.17 11.28
C ILE A 319 -8.76 8.54 12.11
N ILE A 320 -8.41 7.72 13.09
CA ILE A 320 -9.38 7.06 13.98
C ILE A 320 -10.21 8.09 14.76
N ASN A 321 -9.59 9.19 15.20
CA ASN A 321 -10.31 10.26 15.87
C ASN A 321 -11.33 10.93 14.92
N TYR A 322 -10.97 11.20 13.67
CA TYR A 322 -11.90 11.74 12.67
C TYR A 322 -13.03 10.76 12.33
N GLU A 323 -12.73 9.47 12.23
CA GLU A 323 -13.75 8.43 11.99
C GLU A 323 -14.76 8.35 13.14
N ASN A 324 -14.31 8.47 14.38
CA ASN A 324 -15.15 8.34 15.55
C ASN A 324 -15.93 9.63 15.91
N HIS A 325 -15.37 10.80 15.65
CA HIS A 325 -15.90 12.08 16.11
C HIS A 325 -16.23 13.07 15.00
N GLY A 326 -15.86 12.77 13.76
CA GLY A 326 -16.01 13.71 12.64
C GLY A 326 -15.01 14.86 12.70
N GLY A 327 -15.27 15.91 11.92
CA GLY A 327 -14.46 17.14 11.90
C GLY A 327 -13.48 17.26 10.73
N TYR A 328 -13.33 16.23 9.90
CA TYR A 328 -12.66 16.34 8.62
C TYR A 328 -13.66 16.84 7.57
N ASP A 329 -13.34 17.95 6.92
CA ASP A 329 -14.22 18.62 5.94
C ASP A 329 -13.56 18.66 4.55
N PRO A 330 -13.82 17.67 3.70
CA PRO A 330 -13.29 17.64 2.34
C PRO A 330 -13.95 18.66 1.41
N ASP A 331 -15.21 19.04 1.67
CA ASP A 331 -15.88 20.06 0.88
C ASP A 331 -15.21 21.42 1.08
N PHE A 332 -14.75 21.71 2.29
CA PHE A 332 -13.93 22.90 2.55
C PHE A 332 -12.65 22.87 1.71
N ILE A 333 -11.91 21.75 1.69
CA ILE A 333 -10.68 21.61 0.90
C ILE A 333 -10.98 21.80 -0.59
N TYR A 334 -12.00 21.12 -1.13
CA TYR A 334 -12.41 21.23 -2.52
C TYR A 334 -12.78 22.69 -2.90
N ASN A 335 -13.45 23.41 -2.02
CA ASN A 335 -13.90 24.77 -2.30
C ASN A 335 -12.79 25.81 -2.14
N THR A 336 -11.79 25.56 -1.31
CA THR A 336 -10.71 26.52 -1.01
C THR A 336 -9.42 26.28 -1.78
N ASP A 337 -9.16 25.06 -2.23
CA ASP A 337 -7.96 24.72 -3.00
C ASP A 337 -8.28 24.61 -4.51
N ALA A 338 -7.81 25.58 -5.28
CA ALA A 338 -8.08 25.64 -6.71
C ALA A 338 -7.39 24.53 -7.51
N GLU A 339 -6.21 24.09 -7.09
CA GLU A 339 -5.43 23.04 -7.77
C GLU A 339 -6.08 21.67 -7.55
N ILE A 340 -6.46 21.36 -6.31
CA ILE A 340 -7.22 20.13 -6.00
C ILE A 340 -8.54 20.12 -6.76
N ARG A 341 -9.29 21.23 -6.76
CA ARG A 341 -10.54 21.33 -7.51
C ARG A 341 -10.33 21.11 -9.00
N GLN A 342 -9.27 21.69 -9.60
CA GLN A 342 -8.95 21.49 -11.01
C GLN A 342 -8.72 20.01 -11.33
N VAL A 343 -7.86 19.33 -10.57
CA VAL A 343 -7.57 17.90 -10.75
C VAL A 343 -8.84 17.06 -10.66
N LEU A 344 -9.66 17.29 -9.64
CA LEU A 344 -10.91 16.55 -9.44
C LEU A 344 -11.92 16.81 -10.57
N MET A 345 -12.07 18.05 -11.03
CA MET A 345 -12.97 18.38 -12.13
C MET A 345 -12.53 17.76 -13.47
N GLN A 346 -11.23 17.51 -13.68
CA GLN A 346 -10.73 16.85 -14.88
C GLN A 346 -11.19 15.39 -15.01
N LEU A 347 -11.68 14.77 -13.93
CA LEU A 347 -12.28 13.44 -13.98
C LEU A 347 -13.60 13.40 -14.73
N ILE A 348 -14.33 14.54 -14.78
CA ILE A 348 -15.71 14.63 -15.31
C ILE A 348 -15.91 15.69 -16.38
N ASN A 349 -14.86 16.39 -16.83
CA ASN A 349 -14.99 17.47 -17.81
C ASN A 349 -14.56 17.08 -19.24
N GLY A 350 -14.30 15.81 -19.50
CA GLY A 350 -13.88 15.33 -20.82
C GLY A 350 -12.36 15.27 -21.03
N THR A 351 -11.53 15.67 -20.05
CA THR A 351 -10.05 15.66 -20.22
C THR A 351 -9.51 14.25 -20.45
N PHE A 352 -9.96 13.27 -19.68
CA PHE A 352 -9.44 11.89 -19.72
C PHE A 352 -10.43 10.88 -20.33
N SER A 353 -11.68 11.26 -20.55
CA SER A 353 -12.69 10.43 -21.20
C SER A 353 -13.76 11.29 -21.85
N SER A 354 -14.21 10.92 -23.05
CA SER A 354 -15.39 11.54 -23.68
C SER A 354 -16.68 11.25 -22.90
N ASP A 355 -16.74 10.13 -22.18
CA ASP A 355 -17.81 9.83 -21.22
C ASP A 355 -17.51 10.54 -19.89
N THR A 356 -18.14 11.67 -19.65
CA THR A 356 -17.96 12.53 -18.46
C THR A 356 -18.53 11.91 -17.19
N GLU A 357 -19.37 10.87 -17.30
CA GLU A 357 -19.95 10.18 -16.15
C GLU A 357 -19.08 8.98 -15.70
N LEU A 358 -18.14 8.52 -16.55
CA LEU A 358 -17.35 7.31 -16.31
C LEU A 358 -16.63 7.31 -14.96
N PHE A 359 -16.07 8.46 -14.56
CA PHE A 359 -15.26 8.60 -13.33
C PHE A 359 -15.95 9.42 -12.23
N ARG A 360 -17.25 9.69 -12.35
CA ARG A 360 -18.03 10.42 -11.32
C ARG A 360 -17.93 9.75 -9.94
N ASP A 361 -17.95 8.43 -9.87
CA ASP A 361 -17.81 7.70 -8.61
C ASP A 361 -16.42 7.90 -7.97
N CYS A 362 -15.38 8.11 -8.79
CA CYS A 362 -14.05 8.43 -8.28
C CYS A 362 -13.99 9.82 -7.66
N LEU A 363 -14.67 10.81 -8.28
CA LEU A 363 -14.82 12.14 -7.73
C LEU A 363 -15.59 12.13 -6.39
N LEU A 364 -16.72 11.43 -6.33
CA LEU A 364 -17.54 11.33 -5.13
C LEU A 364 -16.83 10.60 -3.99
N TYR A 365 -15.92 9.70 -4.30
CA TYR A 365 -15.11 9.01 -3.28
C TYR A 365 -14.05 9.93 -2.66
N THR A 366 -13.48 10.84 -3.43
CA THR A 366 -12.52 11.85 -2.92
C THR A 366 -13.21 12.93 -2.08
N SER A 367 -14.54 13.03 -2.15
CA SER A 367 -15.37 13.86 -1.27
C SER A 367 -15.99 12.93 -0.21
N PRO A 368 -15.34 12.66 0.94
CA PRO A 368 -15.80 11.66 1.87
C PRO A 368 -17.19 11.96 2.40
N SER A 369 -18.10 11.05 2.16
CA SER A 369 -19.32 10.93 2.92
C SER A 369 -18.97 10.29 4.27
N PRO A 370 -19.58 10.70 5.40
CA PRO A 370 -19.41 10.05 6.70
C PRO A 370 -19.80 8.56 6.72
N ARG A 371 -20.36 8.06 5.61
CA ARG A 371 -20.79 6.66 5.45
C ARG A 371 -19.75 5.75 4.81
N ASP A 372 -18.68 6.30 4.22
CA ASP A 372 -17.71 5.51 3.44
C ASP A 372 -16.66 4.77 4.30
N GLY A 373 -16.59 5.06 5.59
CA GLY A 373 -15.76 4.33 6.56
C GLY A 373 -16.38 3.04 7.13
N LEU A 374 -17.65 2.75 6.82
CA LEU A 374 -18.42 1.65 7.42
C LEU A 374 -18.64 0.45 6.50
N LEU A 375 -18.11 0.44 5.28
CA LEU A 375 -18.33 -0.61 4.27
C LEU A 375 -17.03 -1.24 3.75
N SER A 376 -15.96 -1.25 4.51
CA SER A 376 -14.75 -2.04 4.18
C SER A 376 -14.65 -3.30 5.02
#